data_06943ffd6ea44c9c6c3b504393124d2a
#
_entry.id   06943ffd6ea44c9c6c3b504393124d2a
#
_cell.length_a   1.000
_cell.length_b   1.000
_cell.length_c   1.000
_cell.angle_alpha   90.00
_cell.angle_beta   90.00
_cell.angle_gamma   90.00
#
_symmetry.space_group_name_H-M   'P 1'
#
loop_
_entity.id
_entity.type
_entity.pdbx_description
1 polymer ?
#
loop_
_entity_poly.entity_id
_entity_poly.type
_entity_poly.pdbx_seq_one_letter_code
_entity_poly.pdbx_strand_id
1 'polypeptide(L)'
;MSVETDFAGHVSAESAGPLMPLAPEAATQQEAGAPSSEACPTPLGWAEVLESFRAESTPWTVDVGGSLLQGRTLGRGQPLYFLNGISGNCELFCLLAWLLRDQFRCVLFDYRDRDSHAASGASAKSERLTVERLADDLLAVADAQHDSTFCVFAAPFGSLIALAALADHPERIERAILLGGFARRRLSRVERTLCRLGQLLPGDLSRVPLRGTLQVASHQRAFPPFDYSRWGFFTANTNQTSIRDLADRARLMDRTDLRGRLSHVERPVLLLRTEHEGAVSAAGEDELARELPRATSESLPLAGQLAYLTHPHRVAKAVRSFLGEATFEPRPACEALGLDNSCGADHKDESHDRRSA
;
A
#
# COMPACT_ATOMS: atom_id res chain seq x y z
N MET A 1 -31.80 -29.48 -38.87
CA MET A 1 -32.91 -28.52 -39.07
C MET A 1 -32.33 -27.15 -38.96
N SER A 2 -32.15 -26.50 -40.12
CA SER A 2 -31.60 -25.16 -40.32
C SER A 2 -32.68 -24.13 -40.07
N VAL A 3 -32.31 -23.03 -39.44
CA VAL A 3 -33.07 -21.77 -39.55
C VAL A 3 -32.04 -20.64 -39.72
N GLU A 4 -31.89 -20.26 -40.99
CA GLU A 4 -31.33 -18.97 -41.41
C GLU A 4 -32.43 -17.90 -41.21
N THR A 5 -32.07 -16.75 -40.74
CA THR A 5 -32.85 -15.52 -40.91
C THR A 5 -31.92 -14.36 -41.28
N ASP A 6 -32.06 -14.02 -42.56
CA ASP A 6 -31.62 -12.76 -43.19
C ASP A 6 -32.20 -11.53 -42.50
N PHE A 7 -31.37 -10.49 -42.35
CA PHE A 7 -31.82 -9.12 -42.23
C PHE A 7 -30.88 -8.19 -43.03
N ALA A 8 -31.30 -7.96 -44.29
CA ALA A 8 -30.78 -6.89 -45.12
C ALA A 8 -31.63 -5.62 -44.88
N GLY A 9 -31.02 -4.59 -44.28
CA GLY A 9 -31.59 -3.25 -44.12
C GLY A 9 -30.94 -2.25 -45.07
N HIS A 10 -31.68 -1.78 -46.05
CA HIS A 10 -31.34 -0.70 -46.96
C HIS A 10 -31.05 0.61 -46.20
N VAL A 11 -29.93 1.27 -46.51
CA VAL A 11 -29.68 2.67 -46.19
C VAL A 11 -29.64 3.47 -47.47
N SER A 12 -30.62 4.35 -47.62
CA SER A 12 -30.75 5.30 -48.73
C SER A 12 -29.71 6.43 -48.60
N ALA A 13 -29.06 6.72 -49.72
CA ALA A 13 -28.14 7.86 -49.85
C ALA A 13 -28.99 9.14 -50.09
N GLU A 14 -28.84 10.14 -49.22
CA GLU A 14 -29.29 11.50 -49.47
C GLU A 14 -28.13 12.38 -49.94
N SER A 15 -28.44 13.11 -51.03
CA SER A 15 -27.53 13.94 -51.80
C SER A 15 -27.14 15.23 -51.08
N ALA A 16 -25.83 15.50 -50.99
CA ALA A 16 -25.27 16.78 -50.57
C ALA A 16 -25.27 17.80 -51.71
N GLY A 17 -25.87 18.95 -51.50
CA GLY A 17 -25.81 20.12 -52.38
C GLY A 17 -24.51 20.92 -52.15
N PRO A 18 -24.13 21.81 -53.13
CA PRO A 18 -22.83 22.48 -53.11
C PRO A 18 -22.76 23.65 -52.14
N LEU A 19 -21.71 23.72 -51.35
CA LEU A 19 -21.38 24.83 -50.45
C LEU A 19 -20.75 26.00 -51.27
N MET A 20 -21.32 27.19 -51.08
CA MET A 20 -20.77 28.44 -51.56
C MET A 20 -19.61 28.93 -50.66
N PRO A 21 -18.57 29.60 -51.24
CA PRO A 21 -17.49 30.16 -50.45
C PRO A 21 -17.86 31.51 -49.83
N LEU A 22 -17.62 31.65 -48.53
CA LEU A 22 -17.69 32.93 -47.80
C LEU A 22 -16.34 33.64 -47.89
N ALA A 23 -16.37 34.93 -48.23
CA ALA A 23 -15.21 35.81 -48.31
C ALA A 23 -14.66 36.11 -46.91
N PRO A 24 -13.32 36.42 -46.79
CA PRO A 24 -12.73 36.74 -45.52
C PRO A 24 -12.91 38.22 -45.16
N GLU A 25 -13.62 38.45 -44.02
CA GLU A 25 -13.58 39.76 -43.34
C GLU A 25 -12.24 39.89 -42.56
N ALA A 26 -11.49 40.92 -42.85
CA ALA A 26 -10.29 41.31 -42.14
C ALA A 26 -10.67 41.94 -40.78
N ALA A 27 -10.51 41.19 -39.69
CA ALA A 27 -10.58 41.73 -38.36
C ALA A 27 -9.13 41.86 -37.81
N THR A 28 -8.72 43.11 -37.65
CA THR A 28 -7.50 43.53 -36.95
C THR A 28 -7.61 43.09 -35.48
N GLN A 29 -6.94 42.01 -35.10
CA GLN A 29 -6.82 41.62 -33.69
C GLN A 29 -5.52 42.22 -33.13
N GLN A 30 -5.70 43.11 -32.13
CA GLN A 30 -4.64 43.50 -31.19
C GLN A 30 -4.09 42.26 -30.51
N GLU A 31 -2.77 42.08 -30.63
CA GLU A 31 -2.02 41.10 -29.87
C GLU A 31 -2.05 41.49 -28.37
N ALA A 32 -3.03 40.94 -27.63
CA ALA A 32 -2.94 40.82 -26.19
C ALA A 32 -1.95 39.67 -25.92
N GLY A 33 -0.84 39.97 -25.23
CA GLY A 33 0.20 39.00 -24.90
C GLY A 33 -0.40 37.74 -24.27
N ALA A 34 -0.28 36.62 -24.96
CA ALA A 34 -0.65 35.33 -24.43
C ALA A 34 0.19 35.05 -23.18
N PRO A 35 -0.42 34.61 -22.06
CA PRO A 35 0.35 34.11 -20.92
C PRO A 35 1.19 32.94 -21.41
N SER A 36 2.47 32.96 -21.09
CA SER A 36 3.40 31.86 -21.36
C SER A 36 2.75 30.56 -20.88
N SER A 37 2.37 29.69 -21.81
CA SER A 37 1.92 28.34 -21.47
C SER A 37 3.12 27.64 -20.85
N GLU A 38 3.22 27.63 -19.53
CA GLU A 38 4.02 26.62 -18.86
C GLU A 38 3.47 25.27 -19.36
N ALA A 39 4.25 24.61 -20.20
CA ALA A 39 3.88 23.31 -20.74
C ALA A 39 3.59 22.40 -19.56
N CYS A 40 2.36 21.85 -19.51
CA CYS A 40 1.99 20.88 -18.48
C CYS A 40 3.05 19.78 -18.43
N PRO A 41 3.70 19.52 -17.28
CA PRO A 41 4.79 18.56 -17.22
C PRO A 41 4.31 17.22 -17.76
N THR A 42 5.10 16.61 -18.63
CA THR A 42 4.79 15.27 -19.16
C THR A 42 4.63 14.29 -18.02
N PRO A 43 3.50 13.55 -17.94
CA PRO A 43 3.33 12.58 -16.88
C PRO A 43 4.43 11.52 -16.92
N LEU A 44 5.07 11.24 -15.79
CA LEU A 44 6.09 10.21 -15.69
C LEU A 44 5.48 8.82 -15.96
N GLY A 45 6.19 8.01 -16.73
CA GLY A 45 5.88 6.60 -16.89
C GLY A 45 6.11 5.83 -15.57
N TRP A 46 5.42 4.72 -15.37
CA TRP A 46 5.56 3.94 -14.14
C TRP A 46 6.99 3.45 -13.89
N ALA A 47 7.76 3.14 -14.96
CA ALA A 47 9.17 2.72 -14.86
C ALA A 47 10.06 3.86 -14.34
N GLU A 48 9.84 5.09 -14.81
CA GLU A 48 10.53 6.29 -14.31
C GLU A 48 10.22 6.55 -12.84
N VAL A 49 8.95 6.32 -12.43
CA VAL A 49 8.55 6.40 -11.02
C VAL A 49 9.26 5.33 -10.19
N LEU A 50 9.41 4.10 -10.69
CA LEU A 50 10.16 3.05 -10.00
C LEU A 50 11.64 3.42 -9.84
N GLU A 51 12.26 3.98 -10.86
CA GLU A 51 13.64 4.47 -10.78
C GLU A 51 13.78 5.61 -9.79
N SER A 52 12.90 6.60 -9.84
CA SER A 52 12.85 7.70 -8.88
C SER A 52 12.64 7.19 -7.45
N PHE A 53 11.71 6.25 -7.24
CA PHE A 53 11.51 5.60 -5.95
C PHE A 53 12.80 4.95 -5.42
N ARG A 54 13.52 4.21 -6.27
CA ARG A 54 14.77 3.55 -5.88
C ARG A 54 15.89 4.55 -5.57
N ALA A 55 15.96 5.64 -6.32
CA ALA A 55 16.95 6.68 -6.14
C ALA A 55 16.69 7.55 -4.89
N GLU A 56 15.44 7.90 -4.63
CA GLU A 56 15.05 8.82 -3.56
C GLU A 56 14.84 8.11 -2.21
N SER A 57 14.49 6.82 -2.22
CA SER A 57 14.24 6.08 -0.97
C SER A 57 15.53 5.65 -0.29
N THR A 58 15.57 5.76 1.03
CA THR A 58 16.69 5.33 1.86
C THR A 58 16.50 3.88 2.27
N PRO A 59 17.38 2.95 1.86
CA PRO A 59 17.34 1.56 2.32
C PRO A 59 17.83 1.47 3.76
N TRP A 60 17.30 0.51 4.51
CA TRP A 60 17.72 0.23 5.89
C TRP A 60 17.59 -1.27 6.21
N THR A 61 18.29 -1.67 7.26
CA THR A 61 18.22 -3.03 7.83
C THR A 61 18.13 -2.91 9.34
N VAL A 62 17.28 -3.70 9.97
CA VAL A 62 17.05 -3.75 11.42
C VAL A 62 17.10 -5.20 11.89
N ASP A 63 17.82 -5.46 12.97
CA ASP A 63 17.80 -6.77 13.64
C ASP A 63 16.62 -6.81 14.63
N VAL A 64 15.72 -7.73 14.41
CA VAL A 64 14.55 -7.97 15.27
C VAL A 64 14.63 -9.39 15.82
N GLY A 65 15.25 -9.51 17.00
CA GLY A 65 15.39 -10.79 17.68
C GLY A 65 16.16 -11.84 16.89
N GLY A 66 17.26 -11.45 16.24
CA GLY A 66 18.10 -12.31 15.42
C GLY A 66 17.63 -12.50 13.99
N SER A 67 16.59 -11.80 13.56
CA SER A 67 16.15 -11.74 12.15
C SER A 67 16.46 -10.37 11.57
N LEU A 68 17.19 -10.31 10.47
CA LEU A 68 17.45 -9.07 9.75
C LEU A 68 16.26 -8.73 8.86
N LEU A 69 15.51 -7.71 9.24
CA LEU A 69 14.44 -7.14 8.41
C LEU A 69 15.01 -6.02 7.55
N GLN A 70 14.60 -5.99 6.29
CA GLN A 70 15.06 -5.00 5.31
C GLN A 70 13.87 -4.18 4.84
N GLY A 71 14.13 -2.91 4.58
CA GLY A 71 13.11 -2.01 4.08
C GLY A 71 13.66 -0.76 3.43
N ARG A 72 12.76 0.13 3.08
CA ARG A 72 13.06 1.44 2.49
C ARG A 72 12.14 2.49 3.08
N THR A 73 12.65 3.70 3.24
CA THR A 73 11.86 4.86 3.67
C THR A 73 11.88 5.92 2.58
N LEU A 74 10.72 6.47 2.25
CA LEU A 74 10.55 7.52 1.24
C LEU A 74 9.62 8.61 1.76
N GLY A 75 9.98 9.87 1.50
CA GLY A 75 9.12 11.01 1.81
C GLY A 75 9.26 11.54 3.24
N ARG A 76 8.35 12.45 3.62
CA ARG A 76 8.34 13.18 4.90
C ARG A 76 6.91 13.32 5.40
N GLY A 77 6.76 13.63 6.70
CA GLY A 77 5.47 13.84 7.33
C GLY A 77 5.05 12.67 8.21
N GLN A 78 3.74 12.44 8.32
CA GLN A 78 3.19 11.40 9.17
C GLN A 78 3.69 10.01 8.74
N PRO A 79 4.16 9.18 9.68
CA PRO A 79 4.62 7.84 9.35
C PRO A 79 3.48 6.95 8.83
N LEU A 80 3.69 6.37 7.66
CA LEU A 80 2.76 5.42 7.04
C LEU A 80 3.50 4.12 6.70
N TYR A 81 3.15 3.05 7.40
CA TYR A 81 3.76 1.73 7.28
C TYR A 81 3.00 0.87 6.29
N PHE A 82 3.71 0.18 5.39
CA PHE A 82 3.13 -0.65 4.35
C PHE A 82 3.31 -2.13 4.67
N LEU A 83 2.21 -2.85 4.79
CA LEU A 83 2.18 -4.29 5.04
C LEU A 83 1.82 -5.05 3.77
N ASN A 84 2.76 -5.85 3.32
CA ASN A 84 2.71 -6.57 2.06
C ASN A 84 1.58 -7.61 1.96
N GLY A 85 1.32 -8.06 0.72
CA GLY A 85 0.58 -9.28 0.45
C GLY A 85 1.34 -10.54 0.91
N ILE A 86 0.79 -11.70 0.57
CA ILE A 86 1.39 -12.99 0.97
C ILE A 86 2.70 -13.30 0.21
N SER A 87 2.88 -12.70 -0.97
CA SER A 87 4.06 -12.87 -1.84
C SER A 87 4.54 -11.54 -2.39
N GLY A 88 5.76 -11.50 -2.87
CA GLY A 88 6.44 -10.29 -3.31
C GLY A 88 7.17 -9.58 -2.17
N ASN A 89 7.85 -8.50 -2.51
CA ASN A 89 8.58 -7.66 -1.58
C ASN A 89 7.98 -6.25 -1.51
N CYS A 90 8.54 -5.41 -0.66
CA CYS A 90 8.05 -4.06 -0.39
C CYS A 90 8.06 -3.13 -1.61
N GLU A 91 8.87 -3.39 -2.64
CA GLU A 91 8.88 -2.58 -3.87
C GLU A 91 7.55 -2.63 -4.64
N LEU A 92 6.67 -3.60 -4.38
CA LEU A 92 5.33 -3.63 -4.98
C LEU A 92 4.49 -2.38 -4.64
N PHE A 93 4.81 -1.68 -3.56
CA PHE A 93 4.16 -0.43 -3.19
C PHE A 93 4.84 0.83 -3.76
N CYS A 94 5.88 0.70 -4.59
CA CYS A 94 6.68 1.82 -5.08
C CYS A 94 5.85 2.97 -5.66
N LEU A 95 4.85 2.66 -6.51
CA LEU A 95 4.00 3.68 -7.13
C LEU A 95 3.13 4.42 -6.10
N LEU A 96 2.53 3.68 -5.17
CA LEU A 96 1.70 4.28 -4.14
C LEU A 96 2.54 5.12 -3.17
N ALA A 97 3.67 4.61 -2.69
CA ALA A 97 4.57 5.33 -1.81
C ALA A 97 5.12 6.60 -2.47
N TRP A 98 5.51 6.51 -3.74
CA TRP A 98 5.98 7.66 -4.51
C TRP A 98 4.92 8.77 -4.61
N LEU A 99 3.66 8.40 -4.87
CA LEU A 99 2.55 9.35 -4.91
C LEU A 99 2.26 10.00 -3.54
N LEU A 100 2.54 9.31 -2.46
CA LEU A 100 2.23 9.77 -1.10
C LEU A 100 3.40 10.51 -0.42
N ARG A 101 4.62 10.47 -0.97
CA ARG A 101 5.87 10.93 -0.36
C ARG A 101 5.91 12.40 0.09
N ASP A 102 5.08 13.25 -0.51
CA ASP A 102 5.05 14.67 -0.19
C ASP A 102 4.30 14.98 1.13
N GLN A 103 3.44 14.07 1.57
CA GLN A 103 2.61 14.23 2.77
C GLN A 103 2.92 13.18 3.84
N PHE A 104 3.46 12.03 3.44
CA PHE A 104 3.72 10.91 4.34
C PHE A 104 5.16 10.44 4.25
N ARG A 105 5.72 10.08 5.38
CA ARG A 105 6.93 9.30 5.44
C ARG A 105 6.56 7.82 5.29
N CYS A 106 6.68 7.30 4.08
CA CYS A 106 6.33 5.93 3.71
C CYS A 106 7.43 4.98 4.15
N VAL A 107 7.12 4.04 5.05
CA VAL A 107 8.02 2.99 5.55
C VAL A 107 7.57 1.65 4.99
N LEU A 108 8.39 1.09 4.10
CA LEU A 108 8.13 -0.16 3.41
C LEU A 108 9.14 -1.20 3.89
N PHE A 109 8.71 -2.42 4.20
CA PHE A 109 9.63 -3.48 4.64
C PHE A 109 9.12 -4.87 4.25
N ASP A 110 10.06 -5.80 4.23
CA ASP A 110 9.79 -7.20 3.94
C ASP A 110 9.58 -7.98 5.23
N TYR A 111 8.64 -8.93 5.19
CA TYR A 111 8.45 -9.82 6.31
C TYR A 111 9.67 -10.72 6.50
N ARG A 112 9.90 -11.13 7.76
CA ARG A 112 10.92 -12.14 8.04
C ARG A 112 10.74 -13.37 7.17
N ASP A 113 11.85 -13.93 6.73
CA ASP A 113 11.93 -15.20 6.03
C ASP A 113 12.75 -16.22 6.85
N ARG A 114 12.73 -17.47 6.43
CA ARG A 114 13.50 -18.51 7.13
C ARG A 114 15.01 -18.33 7.02
N ASP A 115 15.45 -17.76 5.92
CA ASP A 115 16.87 -17.66 5.60
C ASP A 115 17.50 -16.44 6.32
N SER A 116 16.70 -15.46 6.75
CA SER A 116 17.16 -14.32 7.54
C SER A 116 17.71 -14.74 8.91
N HIS A 117 17.31 -15.88 9.45
CA HIS A 117 17.86 -16.46 10.68
C HIS A 117 19.21 -17.15 10.46
N ALA A 118 19.49 -17.65 9.25
CA ALA A 118 20.74 -18.36 8.97
C ALA A 118 21.97 -17.43 9.01
N ALA A 119 21.77 -16.14 8.73
CA ALA A 119 22.83 -15.14 8.74
C ALA A 119 23.35 -14.80 10.15
N SER A 120 22.57 -15.03 11.20
CA SER A 120 22.95 -14.70 12.59
C SER A 120 23.74 -15.79 13.32
N GLY A 121 23.99 -16.96 12.69
CA GLY A 121 24.76 -18.06 13.33
C GLY A 121 24.08 -18.67 14.57
N ALA A 122 22.94 -18.16 14.97
CA ALA A 122 22.17 -18.70 16.07
C ALA A 122 21.40 -19.93 15.57
N SER A 123 21.66 -21.09 16.17
CA SER A 123 20.82 -22.28 16.05
C SER A 123 19.47 -22.03 16.73
N ALA A 124 18.75 -20.99 16.31
CA ALA A 124 17.40 -20.75 16.76
C ALA A 124 16.54 -21.88 16.20
N LYS A 125 15.98 -22.71 17.09
CA LYS A 125 14.86 -23.57 16.72
C LYS A 125 13.91 -22.72 15.91
N SER A 126 13.66 -23.09 14.66
CA SER A 126 12.74 -22.38 13.76
C SER A 126 11.41 -22.18 14.50
N GLU A 127 11.29 -21.02 15.15
CA GLU A 127 10.06 -20.64 15.82
C GLU A 127 8.96 -20.56 14.78
N ARG A 128 7.80 -21.07 15.14
CA ARG A 128 6.66 -21.08 14.24
C ARG A 128 6.21 -19.65 13.97
N LEU A 129 6.08 -19.28 12.71
CA LEU A 129 5.56 -17.99 12.32
C LEU A 129 4.11 -17.84 12.81
N THR A 130 3.83 -16.76 13.54
CA THR A 130 2.49 -16.37 14.02
C THR A 130 2.16 -14.95 13.60
N VAL A 131 0.88 -14.56 13.67
CA VAL A 131 0.47 -13.19 13.32
C VAL A 131 0.94 -12.20 14.37
N GLU A 132 0.97 -12.60 15.64
CA GLU A 132 1.50 -11.82 16.76
C GLU A 132 2.98 -11.50 16.52
N ARG A 133 3.78 -12.49 16.10
CA ARG A 133 5.20 -12.28 15.81
C ARG A 133 5.42 -11.27 14.67
N LEU A 134 4.58 -11.30 13.64
CA LEU A 134 4.65 -10.31 12.55
C LEU A 134 4.16 -8.92 13.00
N ALA A 135 3.23 -8.87 13.95
CA ALA A 135 2.82 -7.61 14.58
C ALA A 135 3.96 -7.04 15.47
N ASP A 136 4.65 -7.89 16.24
CA ASP A 136 5.85 -7.50 17.01
C ASP A 136 6.95 -6.97 16.08
N ASP A 137 7.13 -7.58 14.90
CA ASP A 137 8.09 -7.12 13.90
C ASP A 137 7.75 -5.71 13.40
N LEU A 138 6.47 -5.44 13.11
CA LEU A 138 6.00 -4.11 12.73
C LEU A 138 6.34 -3.08 13.80
N LEU A 139 6.07 -3.40 15.08
CA LEU A 139 6.37 -2.50 16.21
C LEU A 139 7.86 -2.29 16.39
N ALA A 140 8.67 -3.34 16.29
CA ALA A 140 10.12 -3.26 16.39
C ALA A 140 10.72 -2.42 15.24
N VAL A 141 10.19 -2.53 14.03
CA VAL A 141 10.58 -1.65 12.91
C VAL A 141 10.19 -0.21 13.22
N ALA A 142 9.00 0.03 13.77
CA ALA A 142 8.57 1.38 14.16
C ALA A 142 9.48 1.98 15.25
N ASP A 143 9.85 1.20 16.24
CA ASP A 143 10.81 1.61 17.29
C ASP A 143 12.19 1.96 16.71
N ALA A 144 12.69 1.14 15.79
CA ALA A 144 13.95 1.40 15.10
C ALA A 144 13.90 2.64 14.18
N GLN A 145 12.72 3.00 13.68
CA GLN A 145 12.48 4.22 12.93
C GLN A 145 12.12 5.42 13.83
N HIS A 146 12.14 5.25 15.14
CA HIS A 146 11.81 6.25 16.17
C HIS A 146 10.35 6.76 16.09
N ASP A 147 9.41 5.91 15.65
CA ASP A 147 7.99 6.24 15.57
C ASP A 147 7.23 5.72 16.79
N SER A 148 6.81 6.62 17.65
CA SER A 148 5.96 6.27 18.79
C SER A 148 4.54 5.92 18.35
N THR A 149 4.01 6.60 17.33
CA THR A 149 2.72 6.35 16.70
C THR A 149 2.84 6.45 15.18
N PHE A 150 1.99 5.71 14.47
CA PHE A 150 2.02 5.65 13.00
C PHE A 150 0.67 5.21 12.42
N CYS A 151 0.52 5.40 11.10
CA CYS A 151 -0.58 4.85 10.33
C CYS A 151 -0.14 3.60 9.55
N VAL A 152 -1.10 2.75 9.18
CA VAL A 152 -0.82 1.51 8.43
C VAL A 152 -1.64 1.45 7.15
N PHE A 153 -1.00 1.08 6.05
CA PHE A 153 -1.64 0.61 4.82
C PHE A 153 -1.33 -0.87 4.64
N ALA A 154 -2.36 -1.71 4.55
CA ALA A 154 -2.20 -3.16 4.50
C ALA A 154 -2.85 -3.78 3.25
N ALA A 155 -2.08 -4.57 2.50
CA ALA A 155 -2.59 -5.49 1.48
C ALA A 155 -3.28 -6.70 2.15
N PRO A 156 -3.95 -7.59 1.39
CA PRO A 156 -4.85 -8.60 2.00
C PRO A 156 -4.22 -9.45 3.10
N PHE A 157 -3.02 -9.98 2.93
CA PHE A 157 -2.34 -10.74 3.98
C PHE A 157 -1.90 -9.84 5.14
N GLY A 158 -1.40 -8.65 4.83
CA GLY A 158 -1.00 -7.64 5.82
C GLY A 158 -2.15 -7.17 6.71
N SER A 159 -3.41 -7.31 6.26
CA SER A 159 -4.58 -6.96 7.07
C SER A 159 -4.68 -7.76 8.37
N LEU A 160 -4.25 -9.05 8.37
CA LEU A 160 -4.18 -9.85 9.58
C LEU A 160 -3.19 -9.27 10.59
N ILE A 161 -2.04 -8.80 10.10
CA ILE A 161 -0.98 -8.21 10.94
C ILE A 161 -1.46 -6.88 11.51
N ALA A 162 -2.06 -6.03 10.65
CA ALA A 162 -2.62 -4.75 11.08
C ALA A 162 -3.71 -4.91 12.13
N LEU A 163 -4.66 -5.86 11.92
CA LEU A 163 -5.74 -6.14 12.86
C LEU A 163 -5.22 -6.69 14.19
N ALA A 164 -4.22 -7.57 14.17
CA ALA A 164 -3.59 -8.07 15.39
C ALA A 164 -2.91 -6.94 16.16
N ALA A 165 -2.10 -6.13 15.48
CA ALA A 165 -1.41 -5.00 16.09
C ALA A 165 -2.38 -3.93 16.64
N LEU A 166 -3.49 -3.64 15.92
CA LEU A 166 -4.53 -2.73 16.38
C LEU A 166 -5.25 -3.23 17.64
N ALA A 167 -5.47 -4.55 17.73
CA ALA A 167 -6.14 -5.14 18.89
C ALA A 167 -5.24 -5.21 20.14
N ASP A 168 -3.93 -5.44 19.95
CA ASP A 168 -2.99 -5.62 21.05
C ASP A 168 -2.27 -4.32 21.44
N HIS A 169 -2.07 -3.40 20.49
CA HIS A 169 -1.29 -2.17 20.66
C HIS A 169 -2.03 -0.96 20.06
N PRO A 170 -3.27 -0.68 20.49
CA PRO A 170 -4.08 0.40 19.93
C PRO A 170 -3.45 1.78 20.13
N GLU A 171 -2.55 1.95 21.10
CA GLU A 171 -1.83 3.20 21.34
C GLU A 171 -0.77 3.51 20.28
N ARG A 172 -0.27 2.48 19.56
CA ARG A 172 0.78 2.64 18.55
C ARG A 172 0.25 2.98 17.16
N ILE A 173 -0.95 2.52 16.80
CA ILE A 173 -1.52 2.70 15.47
C ILE A 173 -2.67 3.69 15.54
N GLU A 174 -2.51 4.84 14.89
CA GLU A 174 -3.53 5.89 14.88
C GLU A 174 -4.70 5.55 13.97
N ARG A 175 -4.42 5.10 12.76
CA ARG A 175 -5.40 4.74 11.73
C ARG A 175 -4.87 3.61 10.85
N ALA A 176 -5.76 2.80 10.31
CA ALA A 176 -5.38 1.76 9.36
C ALA A 176 -6.24 1.79 8.09
N ILE A 177 -5.63 1.41 6.97
CA ILE A 177 -6.27 1.26 5.68
C ILE A 177 -6.04 -0.18 5.23
N LEU A 178 -7.12 -0.93 5.04
CA LEU A 178 -7.07 -2.33 4.66
C LEU A 178 -7.62 -2.48 3.23
N LEU A 179 -6.77 -2.90 2.31
CA LEU A 179 -7.17 -3.19 0.92
C LEU A 179 -7.47 -4.69 0.80
N GLY A 180 -8.73 -5.06 0.63
CA GLY A 180 -9.14 -6.46 0.52
C GLY A 180 -8.92 -7.27 1.80
N GLY A 181 -9.23 -6.69 2.97
CA GLY A 181 -8.95 -7.27 4.28
C GLY A 181 -9.86 -8.42 4.67
N PHE A 182 -9.41 -9.24 5.62
CA PHE A 182 -10.18 -10.31 6.25
C PHE A 182 -9.63 -10.61 7.66
N ALA A 183 -10.51 -11.04 8.58
CA ALA A 183 -10.12 -11.47 9.92
C ALA A 183 -9.81 -12.98 10.00
N ARG A 184 -10.30 -13.74 9.04
CA ARG A 184 -10.11 -15.18 8.94
C ARG A 184 -10.21 -15.66 7.50
N ARG A 185 -9.26 -16.53 7.09
CA ARG A 185 -9.33 -17.26 5.82
C ARG A 185 -8.87 -18.70 6.02
N ARG A 186 -9.75 -19.66 5.78
CA ARG A 186 -9.43 -21.09 5.85
C ARG A 186 -9.00 -21.60 4.49
N LEU A 187 -7.92 -22.35 4.49
CA LEU A 187 -7.47 -23.07 3.31
C LEU A 187 -8.31 -24.33 3.09
N SER A 188 -8.54 -24.67 1.84
CA SER A 188 -9.12 -25.95 1.44
C SER A 188 -8.17 -27.11 1.80
N ARG A 189 -8.65 -28.34 1.74
CA ARG A 189 -7.80 -29.54 1.98
C ARG A 189 -6.65 -29.63 1.00
N VAL A 190 -6.90 -29.28 -0.27
CA VAL A 190 -5.88 -29.29 -1.34
C VAL A 190 -4.81 -28.23 -1.05
N GLU A 191 -5.21 -26.99 -0.78
CA GLU A 191 -4.28 -25.90 -0.45
C GLU A 191 -3.41 -26.25 0.77
N ARG A 192 -4.00 -26.83 1.83
CA ARG A 192 -3.25 -27.28 3.01
C ARG A 192 -2.22 -28.35 2.68
N THR A 193 -2.57 -29.29 1.79
CA THR A 193 -1.63 -30.33 1.35
C THR A 193 -0.50 -29.73 0.53
N LEU A 194 -0.82 -28.82 -0.41
CA LEU A 194 0.19 -28.11 -1.20
C LEU A 194 1.12 -27.27 -0.31
N CYS A 195 0.60 -26.61 0.70
CA CYS A 195 1.44 -25.87 1.65
C CYS A 195 2.36 -26.79 2.46
N ARG A 196 1.90 -27.99 2.87
CA ARG A 196 2.77 -28.98 3.56
C ARG A 196 3.92 -29.44 2.65
N LEU A 197 3.63 -29.71 1.38
CA LEU A 197 4.65 -30.08 0.40
C LEU A 197 5.60 -28.90 0.14
N GLY A 198 5.06 -27.69 -0.02
CA GLY A 198 5.84 -26.46 -0.24
C GLY A 198 6.85 -26.18 0.87
N GLN A 199 6.52 -26.51 2.13
CA GLN A 199 7.46 -26.36 3.25
C GLN A 199 8.72 -27.25 3.14
N LEU A 200 8.66 -28.31 2.34
CA LEU A 200 9.77 -29.23 2.11
C LEU A 200 10.58 -28.86 0.85
N LEU A 201 10.02 -28.05 -0.04
CA LEU A 201 10.64 -27.72 -1.32
C LEU A 201 11.56 -26.51 -1.17
N PRO A 202 12.84 -26.59 -1.56
CA PRO A 202 13.74 -25.46 -1.63
C PRO A 202 13.48 -24.62 -2.88
N GLY A 203 13.89 -23.35 -2.82
CA GLY A 203 13.85 -22.44 -3.95
C GLY A 203 12.66 -21.50 -3.92
N ASP A 204 12.54 -20.73 -4.96
CA ASP A 204 11.56 -19.68 -5.13
C ASP A 204 10.40 -20.08 -6.05
N LEU A 205 9.41 -19.19 -6.11
CA LEU A 205 8.20 -19.44 -6.88
C LEU A 205 8.43 -19.47 -8.39
N SER A 206 9.56 -19.00 -8.92
CA SER A 206 9.90 -19.11 -10.35
C SER A 206 9.99 -20.57 -10.81
N ARG A 207 10.30 -21.49 -9.88
CA ARG A 207 10.46 -22.92 -10.14
C ARG A 207 9.15 -23.72 -10.12
N VAL A 208 8.04 -23.10 -9.72
CA VAL A 208 6.73 -23.78 -9.66
C VAL A 208 6.12 -23.85 -11.05
N PRO A 209 5.91 -25.08 -11.61
CA PRO A 209 5.31 -25.21 -12.92
C PRO A 209 3.88 -24.67 -12.94
N LEU A 210 3.43 -24.17 -14.10
CA LEU A 210 2.09 -23.63 -14.35
C LEU A 210 1.72 -22.41 -13.48
N ARG A 211 2.62 -21.91 -12.63
CA ARG A 211 2.34 -20.73 -11.80
C ARG A 211 1.96 -19.51 -12.63
N GLY A 212 2.69 -19.23 -13.72
CA GLY A 212 2.37 -18.12 -14.62
C GLY A 212 0.93 -18.17 -15.12
N THR A 213 0.44 -19.37 -15.50
CA THR A 213 -0.94 -19.56 -15.95
C THR A 213 -1.96 -19.29 -14.84
N LEU A 214 -1.69 -19.77 -13.61
CA LEU A 214 -2.56 -19.54 -12.47
C LEU A 214 -2.59 -18.04 -12.06
N GLN A 215 -1.44 -17.39 -12.10
CA GLN A 215 -1.29 -15.97 -11.78
C GLN A 215 -1.99 -15.08 -12.82
N VAL A 216 -1.86 -15.44 -14.11
CA VAL A 216 -2.60 -14.80 -15.22
C VAL A 216 -4.10 -14.93 -15.00
N ALA A 217 -4.58 -16.12 -14.68
CA ALA A 217 -6.02 -16.35 -14.49
C ALA A 217 -6.60 -15.55 -13.30
N SER A 218 -5.80 -15.36 -12.23
CA SER A 218 -6.29 -14.72 -11.01
C SER A 218 -6.09 -13.19 -10.98
N HIS A 219 -5.02 -12.66 -11.58
CA HIS A 219 -4.63 -11.27 -11.38
C HIS A 219 -4.52 -10.45 -12.68
N GLN A 220 -4.25 -11.06 -13.81
CA GLN A 220 -4.01 -10.32 -15.06
C GLN A 220 -5.19 -9.42 -15.46
N ARG A 221 -6.41 -9.84 -15.17
CA ARG A 221 -7.63 -9.06 -15.47
C ARG A 221 -7.69 -7.71 -14.76
N ALA A 222 -7.00 -7.59 -13.62
CA ALA A 222 -6.92 -6.34 -12.87
C ALA A 222 -5.91 -5.34 -13.48
N PHE A 223 -5.01 -5.82 -14.36
CA PHE A 223 -4.06 -4.95 -15.05
C PHE A 223 -4.66 -4.39 -16.32
N PRO A 224 -4.37 -3.11 -16.65
CA PRO A 224 -4.72 -2.58 -17.96
C PRO A 224 -4.16 -3.45 -19.09
N PRO A 225 -4.94 -3.79 -20.12
CA PRO A 225 -4.55 -4.77 -21.15
C PRO A 225 -3.32 -4.34 -21.98
N PHE A 226 -2.94 -3.07 -21.93
CA PHE A 226 -1.77 -2.50 -22.61
C PHE A 226 -0.53 -2.37 -21.72
N ASP A 227 -0.61 -2.72 -20.43
CA ASP A 227 0.49 -2.52 -19.47
C ASP A 227 1.19 -3.83 -19.10
N TYR A 228 1.80 -4.44 -20.11
CA TYR A 228 2.56 -5.68 -19.95
C TYR A 228 3.82 -5.50 -19.08
N SER A 229 4.40 -4.30 -19.07
CA SER A 229 5.63 -4.05 -18.33
C SER A 229 5.39 -4.05 -16.82
N ARG A 230 4.29 -3.47 -16.36
CA ARG A 230 3.88 -3.49 -14.94
C ARG A 230 3.47 -4.90 -14.49
N TRP A 231 2.79 -5.64 -15.36
CA TRP A 231 2.54 -7.07 -15.14
C TRP A 231 3.84 -7.86 -15.02
N GLY A 232 4.82 -7.61 -15.91
CA GLY A 232 6.15 -8.21 -15.85
C GLY A 232 6.86 -7.91 -14.53
N PHE A 233 6.82 -6.66 -14.06
CA PHE A 233 7.37 -6.25 -12.77
C PHE A 233 6.71 -7.02 -11.60
N PHE A 234 5.38 -7.08 -11.56
CA PHE A 234 4.66 -7.84 -10.54
C PHE A 234 5.06 -9.31 -10.52
N THR A 235 5.10 -9.96 -11.68
CA THR A 235 5.46 -11.38 -11.78
C THR A 235 6.91 -11.63 -11.40
N ALA A 236 7.85 -10.79 -11.84
CA ALA A 236 9.27 -10.89 -11.49
C ALA A 236 9.47 -10.73 -9.97
N ASN A 237 8.81 -9.75 -9.37
CA ASN A 237 8.89 -9.49 -7.94
C ASN A 237 8.33 -10.65 -7.11
N THR A 238 7.12 -11.13 -7.44
CA THR A 238 6.50 -12.24 -6.71
C THR A 238 7.22 -13.57 -6.92
N ASN A 239 7.91 -13.77 -8.06
CA ASN A 239 8.71 -14.97 -8.35
C ASN A 239 9.90 -15.13 -7.40
N GLN A 240 10.40 -14.07 -6.80
CA GLN A 240 11.50 -14.12 -5.84
C GLN A 240 11.07 -14.66 -4.46
N THR A 241 9.77 -14.76 -4.19
CA THR A 241 9.28 -15.29 -2.92
C THR A 241 9.66 -16.77 -2.77
N SER A 242 10.29 -17.14 -1.66
CA SER A 242 10.57 -18.53 -1.32
C SER A 242 9.28 -19.36 -1.25
N ILE A 243 9.30 -20.57 -1.80
CA ILE A 243 8.16 -21.51 -1.73
C ILE A 243 7.83 -21.83 -0.27
N ARG A 244 8.86 -21.96 0.58
CA ARG A 244 8.71 -22.26 2.01
C ARG A 244 8.04 -21.10 2.74
N ASP A 245 8.46 -19.87 2.48
CA ASP A 245 7.91 -18.69 3.14
C ASP A 245 6.47 -18.46 2.72
N LEU A 246 6.14 -18.62 1.44
CA LEU A 246 4.75 -18.59 0.98
C LEU A 246 3.90 -19.65 1.71
N ALA A 247 4.41 -20.89 1.81
CA ALA A 247 3.70 -21.99 2.47
C ALA A 247 3.53 -21.72 3.99
N ASP A 248 4.52 -21.12 4.66
CA ASP A 248 4.43 -20.77 6.07
C ASP A 248 3.44 -19.63 6.31
N ARG A 249 3.47 -18.58 5.47
CA ARG A 249 2.50 -17.47 5.51
C ARG A 249 1.07 -17.95 5.22
N ALA A 250 0.89 -18.84 4.25
CA ALA A 250 -0.41 -19.43 3.95
C ALA A 250 -0.94 -20.29 5.12
N ARG A 251 -0.07 -21.06 5.77
CA ARG A 251 -0.45 -21.84 6.96
C ARG A 251 -0.68 -20.99 8.19
N LEU A 252 0.02 -19.86 8.33
CA LEU A 252 -0.29 -18.85 9.35
C LEU A 252 -1.71 -18.34 9.13
N MET A 253 -2.01 -17.89 7.92
CA MET A 253 -3.35 -17.41 7.54
C MET A 253 -4.46 -18.43 7.85
N ASP A 254 -4.27 -19.73 7.49
CA ASP A 254 -5.25 -20.80 7.76
C ASP A 254 -5.55 -21.00 9.25
N ARG A 255 -4.60 -20.69 10.12
CA ARG A 255 -4.74 -20.86 11.59
C ARG A 255 -5.24 -19.62 12.30
N THR A 256 -4.98 -18.46 11.74
CA THR A 256 -5.36 -17.19 12.34
C THR A 256 -6.87 -17.00 12.28
N ASP A 257 -7.44 -16.62 13.42
CA ASP A 257 -8.84 -16.23 13.56
C ASP A 257 -8.92 -15.03 14.52
N LEU A 258 -9.06 -13.84 13.94
CA LEU A 258 -9.10 -12.58 14.72
C LEU A 258 -10.51 -12.08 14.98
N ARG A 259 -11.57 -12.81 14.58
CA ARG A 259 -12.95 -12.37 14.69
C ARG A 259 -13.34 -12.00 16.11
N GLY A 260 -12.93 -12.80 17.10
CA GLY A 260 -13.19 -12.50 18.51
C GLY A 260 -12.48 -11.27 19.07
N ARG A 261 -11.56 -10.67 18.28
CA ARG A 261 -10.76 -9.51 18.68
C ARG A 261 -11.17 -8.21 17.96
N LEU A 262 -12.01 -8.29 16.92
CA LEU A 262 -12.39 -7.14 16.11
C LEU A 262 -13.12 -6.05 16.91
N SER A 263 -13.95 -6.44 17.88
CA SER A 263 -14.67 -5.49 18.75
C SER A 263 -13.74 -4.64 19.63
N HIS A 264 -12.48 -5.07 19.83
CA HIS A 264 -11.48 -4.33 20.59
C HIS A 264 -10.69 -3.33 19.73
N VAL A 265 -10.88 -3.35 18.40
CA VAL A 265 -10.22 -2.41 17.47
C VAL A 265 -10.99 -1.10 17.46
N GLU A 266 -10.65 -0.21 18.39
CA GLU A 266 -11.33 1.08 18.56
C GLU A 266 -10.75 2.20 17.67
N ARG A 267 -9.65 1.94 16.96
CA ARG A 267 -9.03 2.91 16.06
C ARG A 267 -9.78 2.98 14.72
N PRO A 268 -9.80 4.14 14.06
CA PRO A 268 -10.44 4.27 12.75
C PRO A 268 -9.80 3.36 11.71
N VAL A 269 -10.62 2.62 10.97
CA VAL A 269 -10.19 1.72 9.90
C VAL A 269 -10.93 2.04 8.61
N LEU A 270 -10.19 2.29 7.52
CA LEU A 270 -10.75 2.40 6.19
C LEU A 270 -10.65 1.03 5.48
N LEU A 271 -11.76 0.50 5.05
CA LEU A 271 -11.84 -0.69 4.22
C LEU A 271 -11.93 -0.27 2.75
N LEU A 272 -10.86 -0.47 1.99
CA LEU A 272 -10.85 -0.26 0.54
C LEU A 272 -11.31 -1.56 -0.14
N ARG A 273 -12.56 -1.56 -0.61
CA ARG A 273 -13.21 -2.71 -1.23
C ARG A 273 -12.93 -2.74 -2.72
N THR A 274 -12.58 -3.92 -3.24
CA THR A 274 -12.26 -4.13 -4.65
C THR A 274 -13.27 -5.05 -5.31
N GLU A 275 -13.67 -4.75 -6.57
CA GLU A 275 -14.77 -5.44 -7.23
C GLU A 275 -14.38 -6.80 -7.85
N HIS A 276 -13.10 -7.03 -8.13
CA HIS A 276 -12.65 -8.23 -8.84
C HIS A 276 -12.09 -9.31 -7.92
N GLU A 277 -12.57 -9.35 -6.70
CA GLU A 277 -12.15 -10.36 -5.74
C GLU A 277 -13.15 -11.52 -5.70
N GLY A 278 -12.63 -12.72 -5.41
CA GLY A 278 -13.49 -13.89 -5.24
C GLY A 278 -14.44 -13.74 -4.06
N ALA A 279 -15.52 -14.51 -4.05
CA ALA A 279 -16.57 -14.46 -3.02
C ALA A 279 -16.04 -14.56 -1.57
N VAL A 280 -14.88 -15.18 -1.36
CA VAL A 280 -14.26 -15.28 -0.03
C VAL A 280 -13.76 -13.92 0.47
N SER A 281 -13.19 -13.11 -0.42
CA SER A 281 -12.71 -11.77 -0.07
C SER A 281 -13.87 -10.84 0.24
N ALA A 282 -14.93 -10.85 -0.55
CA ALA A 282 -16.13 -10.04 -0.31
C ALA A 282 -16.78 -10.39 1.05
N ALA A 283 -16.91 -11.67 1.39
CA ALA A 283 -17.46 -12.10 2.67
C ALA A 283 -16.58 -11.66 3.86
N GLY A 284 -15.26 -11.69 3.70
CA GLY A 284 -14.32 -11.21 4.72
C GLY A 284 -14.40 -9.70 4.94
N GLU A 285 -14.53 -8.92 3.88
CA GLU A 285 -14.72 -7.47 3.95
C GLU A 285 -16.07 -7.10 4.57
N ASP A 286 -17.14 -7.81 4.26
CA ASP A 286 -18.47 -7.62 4.88
C ASP A 286 -18.44 -7.96 6.37
N GLU A 287 -17.67 -8.99 6.76
CA GLU A 287 -17.45 -9.33 8.16
C GLU A 287 -16.70 -8.20 8.89
N LEU A 288 -15.60 -7.69 8.32
CA LEU A 288 -14.87 -6.57 8.90
C LEU A 288 -15.72 -5.30 9.04
N ALA A 289 -16.53 -4.98 8.02
CA ALA A 289 -17.39 -3.79 8.03
C ALA A 289 -18.47 -3.86 9.14
N ARG A 290 -18.92 -5.07 9.51
CA ARG A 290 -19.90 -5.25 10.58
C ARG A 290 -19.29 -5.29 11.97
N GLU A 291 -18.13 -5.89 12.10
CA GLU A 291 -17.54 -6.23 13.40
C GLU A 291 -16.57 -5.16 13.92
N LEU A 292 -16.00 -4.32 13.04
CA LEU A 292 -15.11 -3.24 13.46
C LEU A 292 -15.92 -2.00 13.89
N PRO A 293 -15.78 -1.51 15.13
CA PRO A 293 -16.61 -0.42 15.68
C PRO A 293 -16.48 0.91 14.93
N ARG A 294 -15.31 1.20 14.34
CA ARG A 294 -15.00 2.45 13.66
C ARG A 294 -14.50 2.24 12.24
N ALA A 295 -15.10 1.27 11.53
CA ALA A 295 -14.81 1.05 10.13
C ALA A 295 -15.61 1.99 9.23
N THR A 296 -14.95 2.51 8.20
CA THR A 296 -15.58 3.13 7.03
C THR A 296 -15.20 2.33 5.81
N SER A 297 -16.08 2.28 4.79
CA SER A 297 -15.82 1.53 3.56
C SER A 297 -15.87 2.43 2.35
N GLU A 298 -14.90 2.27 1.47
CA GLU A 298 -14.85 2.93 0.16
C GLU A 298 -14.65 1.88 -0.93
N SER A 299 -15.49 1.91 -1.96
CA SER A 299 -15.37 0.99 -3.11
C SER A 299 -14.41 1.53 -4.16
N LEU A 300 -13.54 0.66 -4.65
CA LEU A 300 -12.65 0.91 -5.78
C LEU A 300 -13.14 0.14 -7.02
N PRO A 301 -14.11 0.67 -7.77
CA PRO A 301 -14.68 -0.03 -8.93
C PRO A 301 -13.59 -0.36 -9.97
N LEU A 302 -13.69 -1.51 -10.62
CA LEU A 302 -12.75 -2.03 -11.61
C LEU A 302 -11.31 -2.26 -11.09
N ALA A 303 -11.10 -2.24 -9.80
CA ALA A 303 -9.81 -2.50 -9.19
C ALA A 303 -9.82 -3.86 -8.47
N GLY A 304 -8.70 -4.59 -8.52
CA GLY A 304 -8.48 -5.84 -7.77
C GLY A 304 -7.55 -5.63 -6.58
N GLN A 305 -7.15 -6.73 -5.93
CA GLN A 305 -6.26 -6.75 -4.75
C GLN A 305 -4.91 -6.04 -4.94
N LEU A 306 -4.54 -5.79 -6.20
CA LEU A 306 -3.31 -5.10 -6.56
C LEU A 306 -3.56 -3.63 -6.93
N ALA A 307 -4.63 -3.02 -6.42
CA ALA A 307 -5.01 -1.64 -6.73
C ALA A 307 -3.88 -0.63 -6.44
N TYR A 308 -3.05 -0.87 -5.42
CA TYR A 308 -1.87 -0.05 -5.12
C TYR A 308 -0.83 -0.04 -6.27
N LEU A 309 -0.85 -1.03 -7.14
CA LEU A 309 0.03 -1.14 -8.31
C LEU A 309 -0.72 -0.80 -9.62
N THR A 310 -1.98 -1.24 -9.76
CA THR A 310 -2.76 -1.07 -11.00
C THR A 310 -3.48 0.27 -11.08
N HIS A 311 -3.97 0.79 -9.94
CA HIS A 311 -4.72 2.04 -9.83
C HIS A 311 -4.17 2.94 -8.70
N PRO A 312 -2.83 3.21 -8.65
CA PRO A 312 -2.19 3.84 -7.50
C PRO A 312 -2.74 5.24 -7.19
N HIS A 313 -3.14 6.02 -8.21
CA HIS A 313 -3.72 7.35 -8.01
C HIS A 313 -5.06 7.33 -7.26
N ARG A 314 -5.90 6.33 -7.55
CA ARG A 314 -7.20 6.17 -6.86
C ARG A 314 -6.98 5.78 -5.40
N VAL A 315 -6.07 4.85 -5.15
CA VAL A 315 -5.69 4.45 -3.80
C VAL A 315 -5.05 5.62 -3.05
N ALA A 316 -4.13 6.37 -3.68
CA ALA A 316 -3.52 7.54 -3.06
C ALA A 316 -4.54 8.62 -2.69
N LYS A 317 -5.57 8.82 -3.54
CA LYS A 317 -6.68 9.76 -3.22
C LYS A 317 -7.43 9.32 -1.97
N ALA A 318 -7.83 8.04 -1.87
CA ALA A 318 -8.52 7.49 -0.72
C ALA A 318 -7.66 7.58 0.56
N VAL A 319 -6.36 7.25 0.46
CA VAL A 319 -5.40 7.37 1.58
C VAL A 319 -5.31 8.81 2.07
N ARG A 320 -5.15 9.79 1.17
CA ARG A 320 -5.06 11.21 1.54
C ARG A 320 -6.35 11.72 2.16
N SER A 321 -7.50 11.37 1.61
CA SER A 321 -8.81 11.74 2.17
C SER A 321 -8.94 11.22 3.60
N PHE A 322 -8.69 9.93 3.82
CA PHE A 322 -8.87 9.31 5.12
C PHE A 322 -7.85 9.74 6.17
N LEU A 323 -6.57 9.90 5.81
CA LEU A 323 -5.50 10.30 6.74
C LEU A 323 -5.36 11.81 6.85
N GLY A 324 -5.64 12.59 5.79
CA GLY A 324 -5.47 14.04 5.75
C GLY A 324 -6.51 14.83 6.55
N GLU A 325 -7.61 14.21 6.97
CA GLU A 325 -8.64 14.84 7.84
C GLU A 325 -8.18 15.01 9.31
N ALA A 326 -7.00 14.48 9.68
CA ALA A 326 -6.39 14.73 10.97
C ALA A 326 -5.38 15.88 10.83
N THR A 327 -5.58 16.97 11.59
CA THR A 327 -4.53 17.99 11.78
C THR A 327 -3.34 17.31 12.45
N PHE A 328 -2.32 16.98 11.66
CA PHE A 328 -1.01 16.59 12.19
C PHE A 328 -0.39 17.86 12.78
N GLU A 329 -0.37 17.98 14.09
CA GLU A 329 0.51 18.92 14.76
C GLU A 329 1.90 18.30 14.84
N PRO A 330 2.90 18.78 14.05
CA PRO A 330 4.27 18.29 14.18
C PRO A 330 4.75 18.63 15.59
N ARG A 331 5.13 17.64 16.38
CA ARG A 331 5.83 17.87 17.64
C ARG A 331 7.08 18.71 17.35
N PRO A 332 7.29 19.82 18.06
CA PRO A 332 8.49 20.63 17.86
C PRO A 332 9.72 19.74 18.10
N ALA A 333 10.68 19.86 17.18
CA ALA A 333 11.92 19.04 17.18
C ALA A 333 12.73 19.08 18.50
N CYS A 334 12.47 20.04 19.36
CA CYS A 334 13.12 20.20 20.67
C CYS A 334 12.67 19.16 21.71
N GLU A 335 11.43 18.67 21.66
CA GLU A 335 10.97 17.64 22.61
C GLU A 335 11.53 16.24 22.30
N ALA A 336 11.85 15.99 21.03
CA ALA A 336 12.41 14.70 20.60
C ALA A 336 13.88 14.50 21.02
N LEU A 337 14.59 15.59 21.42
CA LEU A 337 16.00 15.55 21.82
C LEU A 337 16.22 15.70 23.33
N GLY A 338 15.17 15.82 24.15
CA GLY A 338 15.30 15.95 25.59
C GLY A 338 16.08 17.21 26.04
N LEU A 339 16.14 18.25 25.21
CA LEU A 339 16.81 19.51 25.52
C LEU A 339 15.86 20.37 26.32
N ASP A 340 16.15 20.48 27.60
CA ASP A 340 15.46 21.32 28.56
C ASP A 340 15.49 22.80 28.13
N ASN A 341 14.33 23.45 28.10
CA ASN A 341 14.15 24.85 27.71
C ASN A 341 14.59 25.83 28.80
N SER A 342 15.75 25.62 29.45
CA SER A 342 16.31 26.52 30.44
C SER A 342 17.41 27.42 29.87
N CYS A 343 17.19 28.05 28.72
CA CYS A 343 18.11 29.05 28.22
C CYS A 343 17.31 30.22 27.61
N GLY A 344 17.11 31.30 28.44
CA GLY A 344 16.73 32.58 27.85
C GLY A 344 15.62 33.37 28.49
N ALA A 345 15.79 33.76 29.77
CA ALA A 345 15.11 34.93 30.28
C ALA A 345 15.93 35.59 31.39
N ASP A 346 17.08 36.13 31.02
CA ASP A 346 17.78 37.14 31.82
C ASP A 346 18.42 38.13 30.85
N HIS A 347 17.66 39.16 30.48
CA HIS A 347 18.19 40.46 30.07
C HIS A 347 17.08 41.49 30.03
N LYS A 348 17.31 42.52 30.90
CA LYS A 348 16.73 43.87 30.93
C LYS A 348 15.62 44.06 31.96
N ASP A 349 15.74 45.07 32.81
CA ASP A 349 15.98 46.45 32.48
C ASP A 349 16.54 47.18 33.70
N GLU A 350 17.77 47.67 33.63
CA GLU A 350 18.26 48.79 34.41
C GLU A 350 18.06 50.07 33.59
N SER A 351 17.09 50.86 33.90
CA SER A 351 17.14 52.29 33.57
C SER A 351 16.28 53.10 34.52
N HIS A 352 17.00 53.91 35.32
CA HIS A 352 16.63 55.24 35.74
C HIS A 352 15.28 55.50 36.44
N ASP A 353 15.32 55.73 37.72
CA ASP A 353 14.88 57.06 38.13
C ASP A 353 15.63 57.57 39.41
N ARG A 354 16.34 58.65 39.20
CA ARG A 354 16.75 59.57 40.29
C ARG A 354 15.61 60.51 40.53
N ARG A 355 15.13 60.65 41.79
CA ARG A 355 14.97 61.93 42.46
C ARG A 355 14.17 61.81 43.78
N SER A 356 14.75 62.44 44.79
CA SER A 356 14.20 63.21 45.86
C SER A 356 13.57 62.49 47.06
N ALA A 357 14.21 62.44 48.14
CA ALA A 357 14.14 63.24 49.37
C ALA A 357 15.05 62.58 50.44
#